data_d3a913dd1480742f5bb8c8486c66d770
#
_entry.id   d3a913dd1480742f5bb8c8486c66d770
#
_cell.length_a   1.000
_cell.length_b   1.000
_cell.length_c   1.000
_cell.angle_alpha   90.00
_cell.angle_beta   90.00
_cell.angle_gamma   90.00
#
_symmetry.space_group_name_H-M   'P 1'
#
loop_
_entity.id
_entity.type
_entity.pdbx_description
1 polymer ?
#
loop_
_entity_poly.entity_id
_entity_poly.type
_entity_poly.pdbx_seq_one_letter_code
_entity_poly.pdbx_strand_id
1 'polypeptide(L)'
;MKSALPKVLHRLAGKSLLQHVLDAAAGLGPAHTVVITGHGAAEVEAASAASGAVFVRQMPQLGTGHAVQQAVPALSKTHAVTLVLNGDVPLITTTTAAALVQSCSGDKLALLTVELPDATGYGRIVRGAGGGVQAIVEHKDATPALRAIREVYTGILAAPTALLARWVMALNNNNVQGEFYLTDVVAMAVADGVPVVAIAAPSDTEVLGVNSPVQLADLERRFQRQQAEALLEAGVRLADPARLDVRGRLHCGSDV
;
A
#
# COMPACT_ATOMS: atom_id res chain seq x y z
N MET A 1 6.40 -10.61 -12.18
CA MET A 1 6.28 -10.30 -13.62
C MET A 1 7.42 -11.01 -14.36
N LYS A 2 7.17 -11.72 -15.43
CA LYS A 2 8.24 -12.26 -16.30
C LYS A 2 8.62 -11.16 -17.30
N SER A 3 9.32 -10.12 -16.86
CA SER A 3 9.65 -8.91 -17.64
C SER A 3 10.99 -8.35 -17.16
N ALA A 4 11.76 -7.76 -18.06
CA ALA A 4 12.97 -7.00 -17.71
C ALA A 4 12.61 -5.64 -17.07
N LEU A 5 11.42 -5.10 -17.39
CA LEU A 5 10.95 -3.85 -16.79
C LEU A 5 10.65 -4.05 -15.31
N PRO A 6 11.13 -3.17 -14.40
CA PRO A 6 10.76 -3.19 -12.99
C PRO A 6 9.25 -3.23 -12.80
N LYS A 7 8.78 -4.06 -11.84
CA LYS A 7 7.34 -4.31 -11.62
C LYS A 7 6.52 -3.02 -11.53
N VAL A 8 7.00 -2.06 -10.77
CA VAL A 8 6.30 -0.81 -10.48
C VAL A 8 6.24 0.16 -11.67
N LEU A 9 7.00 -0.10 -12.73
CA LEU A 9 6.98 0.69 -13.97
C LEU A 9 5.99 0.14 -15.03
N HIS A 10 5.40 -1.03 -14.82
CA HIS A 10 4.30 -1.48 -15.67
C HIS A 10 3.14 -0.51 -15.58
N ARG A 11 2.39 -0.39 -16.67
CA ARG A 11 1.36 0.64 -16.79
C ARG A 11 -0.05 0.09 -16.57
N LEU A 12 -0.85 0.85 -15.84
CA LEU A 12 -2.28 0.73 -15.68
C LEU A 12 -2.90 2.04 -16.19
N ALA A 13 -3.86 1.96 -17.10
CA ALA A 13 -4.50 3.12 -17.73
C ALA A 13 -3.52 4.17 -18.29
N GLY A 14 -2.38 3.70 -18.82
CA GLY A 14 -1.34 4.56 -19.42
C GLY A 14 -0.30 5.13 -18.46
N LYS A 15 -0.50 5.01 -17.13
CA LYS A 15 0.36 5.53 -16.07
C LYS A 15 1.06 4.38 -15.33
N SER A 16 2.33 4.52 -14.91
CA SER A 16 3.01 3.46 -14.15
C SER A 16 2.31 3.19 -12.82
N LEU A 17 2.42 1.95 -12.29
CA LEU A 17 1.84 1.59 -11.00
C LEU A 17 2.35 2.54 -9.90
N LEU A 18 3.66 2.80 -9.87
CA LEU A 18 4.25 3.72 -8.90
C LEU A 18 3.70 5.14 -9.05
N GLN A 19 3.48 5.63 -10.27
CA GLN A 19 2.97 6.99 -10.47
C GLN A 19 1.54 7.14 -9.93
N HIS A 20 0.70 6.12 -10.02
CA HIS A 20 -0.62 6.13 -9.37
C HIS A 20 -0.51 6.33 -7.86
N VAL A 21 0.40 5.59 -7.22
CA VAL A 21 0.64 5.69 -5.77
C VAL A 21 1.21 7.06 -5.40
N LEU A 22 2.16 7.58 -6.18
CA LEU A 22 2.74 8.91 -5.96
C LEU A 22 1.70 10.02 -6.11
N ASP A 23 0.79 9.91 -7.09
CA ASP A 23 -0.29 10.87 -7.27
C ASP A 23 -1.27 10.85 -6.08
N ALA A 24 -1.63 9.66 -5.59
CA ALA A 24 -2.47 9.51 -4.41
C ALA A 24 -1.81 10.11 -3.15
N ALA A 25 -0.50 9.84 -2.97
CA ALA A 25 0.28 10.40 -1.88
C ALA A 25 0.40 11.93 -1.99
N ALA A 26 0.64 12.48 -3.18
CA ALA A 26 0.75 13.92 -3.42
C ALA A 26 -0.54 14.66 -3.05
N GLY A 27 -1.71 14.04 -3.23
CA GLY A 27 -2.99 14.58 -2.83
C GLY A 27 -3.14 14.83 -1.32
N LEU A 28 -2.28 14.23 -0.49
CA LEU A 28 -2.23 14.47 0.96
C LEU A 28 -1.41 15.71 1.35
N GLY A 29 -0.65 16.29 0.42
CA GLY A 29 0.28 17.39 0.71
C GLY A 29 1.41 17.00 1.68
N PRO A 30 2.12 15.86 1.48
CA PRO A 30 3.13 15.42 2.42
C PRO A 30 4.31 16.39 2.45
N ALA A 31 4.89 16.60 3.64
CA ALA A 31 6.12 17.40 3.77
C ALA A 31 7.31 16.75 3.06
N HIS A 32 7.36 15.42 3.05
CA HIS A 32 8.40 14.62 2.39
C HIS A 32 7.81 13.35 1.82
N THR A 33 8.23 12.98 0.62
CA THR A 33 7.96 11.68 0.00
C THR A 33 9.28 10.95 -0.19
N VAL A 34 9.38 9.74 0.34
CA VAL A 34 10.55 8.87 0.20
C VAL A 34 10.15 7.64 -0.58
N VAL A 35 10.84 7.36 -1.68
CA VAL A 35 10.64 6.15 -2.49
C VAL A 35 11.81 5.20 -2.24
N ILE A 36 11.50 4.03 -1.70
CA ILE A 36 12.50 2.99 -1.45
C ILE A 36 12.59 2.12 -2.71
N THR A 37 13.76 2.06 -3.30
CA THR A 37 14.03 1.32 -4.53
C THR A 37 14.97 0.15 -4.26
N GLY A 38 14.81 -0.92 -5.02
CA GLY A 38 15.66 -2.12 -4.94
C GLY A 38 16.03 -2.60 -6.33
N HIS A 39 15.36 -3.64 -6.82
CA HIS A 39 15.58 -4.14 -8.18
C HIS A 39 15.19 -3.08 -9.22
N GLY A 40 16.09 -2.83 -10.19
CA GLY A 40 15.87 -1.81 -11.22
C GLY A 40 15.85 -0.38 -10.69
N ALA A 41 16.54 -0.09 -9.58
CA ALA A 41 16.52 1.19 -8.89
C ALA A 41 16.78 2.38 -9.82
N ALA A 42 17.80 2.30 -10.67
CA ALA A 42 18.16 3.41 -11.58
C ALA A 42 17.02 3.73 -12.57
N GLU A 43 16.33 2.71 -13.09
CA GLU A 43 15.20 2.89 -14.01
C GLU A 43 14.00 3.50 -13.30
N VAL A 44 13.70 3.04 -12.07
CA VAL A 44 12.59 3.56 -11.25
C VAL A 44 12.84 5.01 -10.86
N GLU A 45 14.05 5.33 -10.42
CA GLU A 45 14.48 6.69 -10.05
C GLU A 45 14.37 7.64 -11.24
N ALA A 46 14.88 7.23 -12.41
CA ALA A 46 14.80 8.03 -13.64
C ALA A 46 13.35 8.25 -14.11
N ALA A 47 12.52 7.20 -14.08
CA ALA A 47 11.12 7.29 -14.50
C ALA A 47 10.25 8.15 -13.55
N SER A 48 10.65 8.30 -12.29
CA SER A 48 9.90 9.01 -11.26
C SER A 48 10.60 10.31 -10.79
N ALA A 49 11.64 10.77 -11.48
CA ALA A 49 12.43 11.94 -11.09
C ALA A 49 11.58 13.21 -10.95
N ALA A 50 10.55 13.38 -11.78
CA ALA A 50 9.64 14.52 -11.74
C ALA A 50 8.72 14.56 -10.51
N SER A 51 8.66 13.49 -9.71
CA SER A 51 7.80 13.42 -8.51
C SER A 51 8.28 14.31 -7.35
N GLY A 52 9.54 14.75 -7.36
CA GLY A 52 10.15 15.46 -6.24
C GLY A 52 10.46 14.56 -5.02
N ALA A 53 10.29 13.25 -5.14
CA ALA A 53 10.56 12.31 -4.05
C ALA A 53 12.07 12.14 -3.81
N VAL A 54 12.43 11.87 -2.57
CA VAL A 54 13.77 11.41 -2.19
C VAL A 54 13.85 9.91 -2.43
N PHE A 55 14.87 9.45 -3.14
CA PHE A 55 15.07 8.02 -3.40
C PHE A 55 16.09 7.44 -2.43
N VAL A 56 15.77 6.29 -1.88
CA VAL A 56 16.62 5.52 -0.97
C VAL A 56 16.71 4.09 -1.48
N ARG A 57 17.93 3.55 -1.60
CA ARG A 57 18.15 2.20 -2.12
C ARG A 57 18.20 1.17 -0.99
N GLN A 58 17.44 0.09 -1.16
CA GLN A 58 17.51 -1.08 -0.32
C GLN A 58 18.44 -2.12 -0.93
N MET A 59 19.62 -2.30 -0.35
CA MET A 59 20.58 -3.32 -0.81
C MET A 59 21.31 -3.95 0.38
N PRO A 60 21.28 -5.30 0.55
CA PRO A 60 20.42 -6.24 -0.18
C PRO A 60 18.94 -6.10 0.22
N GLN A 61 18.04 -6.76 -0.53
CA GLN A 61 16.61 -6.77 -0.23
C GLN A 61 16.31 -7.86 0.81
N LEU A 62 16.14 -7.46 2.08
CA LEU A 62 15.96 -8.35 3.23
C LEU A 62 14.57 -8.23 3.87
N GLY A 63 13.54 -7.93 3.07
CA GLY A 63 12.16 -7.82 3.53
C GLY A 63 11.64 -6.40 3.64
N THR A 64 10.34 -6.27 3.92
CA THR A 64 9.61 -4.98 3.95
C THR A 64 10.03 -4.08 5.12
N GLY A 65 10.32 -4.65 6.27
CA GLY A 65 10.86 -3.93 7.42
C GLY A 65 12.25 -3.36 7.12
N HIS A 66 13.13 -4.15 6.48
CA HIS A 66 14.44 -3.67 6.04
C HIS A 66 14.32 -2.51 5.04
N ALA A 67 13.33 -2.53 4.16
CA ALA A 67 13.08 -1.41 3.26
C ALA A 67 12.82 -0.13 4.05
N VAL A 68 11.92 -0.14 5.02
CA VAL A 68 11.59 1.04 5.84
C VAL A 68 12.78 1.46 6.71
N GLN A 69 13.61 0.53 7.20
CA GLN A 69 14.86 0.87 7.91
C GLN A 69 15.77 1.77 7.06
N GLN A 70 15.88 1.52 5.74
CA GLN A 70 16.70 2.35 4.86
C GLN A 70 16.15 3.77 4.73
N ALA A 71 14.85 3.96 4.89
CA ALA A 71 14.21 5.27 4.81
C ALA A 71 14.34 6.10 6.10
N VAL A 72 14.61 5.49 7.25
CA VAL A 72 14.66 6.17 8.56
C VAL A 72 15.50 7.44 8.55
N PRO A 73 16.71 7.49 7.96
CA PRO A 73 17.51 8.72 7.93
C PRO A 73 16.87 9.88 7.14
N ALA A 74 15.97 9.55 6.21
CA ALA A 74 15.26 10.53 5.37
C ALA A 74 13.90 10.94 5.95
N LEU A 75 13.44 10.30 7.05
CA LEU A 75 12.19 10.65 7.70
C LEU A 75 12.36 11.90 8.57
N SER A 76 11.28 12.66 8.72
CA SER A 76 11.24 13.81 9.62
C SER A 76 11.49 13.39 11.06
N LYS A 77 12.28 14.18 11.80
CA LYS A 77 12.51 13.98 13.24
C LYS A 77 11.50 14.71 14.12
N THR A 78 10.60 15.49 13.52
CA THR A 78 9.57 16.24 14.24
C THR A 78 8.30 15.40 14.42
N HIS A 79 7.33 15.93 15.20
CA HIS A 79 6.03 15.30 15.43
C HIS A 79 5.25 15.11 14.11
N ALA A 80 5.52 14.03 13.43
CA ALA A 80 4.96 13.71 12.13
C ALA A 80 4.38 12.29 12.13
N VAL A 81 3.44 12.06 11.26
CA VAL A 81 2.93 10.73 10.90
C VAL A 81 3.66 10.28 9.64
N THR A 82 4.13 9.06 9.63
CA THR A 82 4.65 8.39 8.43
C THR A 82 3.58 7.45 7.90
N LEU A 83 3.16 7.67 6.66
CA LEU A 83 2.32 6.76 5.89
C LEU A 83 3.22 5.88 5.02
N VAL A 84 3.05 4.56 5.14
CA VAL A 84 3.74 3.57 4.31
C VAL A 84 2.77 3.05 3.27
N LEU A 85 3.12 3.18 1.99
CA LEU A 85 2.37 2.71 0.83
C LEU A 85 3.21 1.72 0.02
N ASN A 86 2.54 0.81 -0.68
CA ASN A 86 3.19 -0.13 -1.58
C ASN A 86 3.13 0.39 -3.03
N GLY A 87 4.29 0.48 -3.70
CA GLY A 87 4.39 0.99 -5.07
C GLY A 87 3.69 0.12 -6.12
N ASP A 88 3.22 -1.06 -5.76
CA ASP A 88 2.49 -2.00 -6.61
C ASP A 88 0.99 -2.13 -6.27
N VAL A 89 0.47 -1.25 -5.40
CA VAL A 89 -0.96 -1.10 -5.07
C VAL A 89 -1.48 0.22 -5.68
N PRO A 90 -1.69 0.27 -7.00
CA PRO A 90 -1.85 1.52 -7.75
C PRO A 90 -3.21 2.22 -7.55
N LEU A 91 -4.23 1.52 -7.05
CA LEU A 91 -5.58 2.07 -6.95
C LEU A 91 -5.93 2.60 -5.56
N ILE A 92 -4.95 2.66 -4.64
CA ILE A 92 -5.15 3.35 -3.36
C ILE A 92 -5.57 4.80 -3.61
N THR A 93 -6.62 5.25 -2.94
CA THR A 93 -7.12 6.62 -3.10
C THR A 93 -6.52 7.56 -2.06
N THR A 94 -6.44 8.85 -2.41
CA THR A 94 -6.07 9.91 -1.44
C THR A 94 -7.03 9.92 -0.24
N THR A 95 -8.33 9.67 -0.47
CA THR A 95 -9.35 9.65 0.59
C THR A 95 -9.08 8.54 1.61
N THR A 96 -8.83 7.32 1.15
CA THR A 96 -8.52 6.18 2.03
C THR A 96 -7.20 6.41 2.78
N ALA A 97 -6.19 6.90 2.09
CA ALA A 97 -4.90 7.25 2.69
C ALA A 97 -5.03 8.37 3.75
N ALA A 98 -5.85 9.39 3.50
CA ALA A 98 -6.14 10.47 4.45
C ALA A 98 -6.85 9.94 5.71
N ALA A 99 -7.86 9.08 5.54
CA ALA A 99 -8.57 8.45 6.65
C ALA A 99 -7.62 7.64 7.55
N LEU A 100 -6.66 6.94 6.95
CA LEU A 100 -5.65 6.17 7.69
C LEU A 100 -4.72 7.09 8.50
N VAL A 101 -4.22 8.18 7.90
CA VAL A 101 -3.39 9.17 8.58
C VAL A 101 -4.17 9.85 9.74
N GLN A 102 -5.43 10.21 9.51
CA GLN A 102 -6.30 10.78 10.54
C GLN A 102 -6.51 9.81 11.72
N SER A 103 -6.69 8.52 11.45
CA SER A 103 -6.89 7.51 12.48
C SER A 103 -5.63 7.23 13.29
N CYS A 104 -4.45 7.45 12.74
CA CYS A 104 -3.19 7.41 13.46
C CYS A 104 -3.12 8.54 14.53
N SER A 105 -3.66 9.73 14.24
CA SER A 105 -3.72 10.88 15.16
C SER A 105 -2.39 11.25 15.82
N GLY A 106 -1.25 10.70 15.40
CA GLY A 106 0.07 10.96 15.95
C GLY A 106 0.43 10.16 17.22
N ASP A 107 -0.48 9.34 17.74
CA ASP A 107 -0.31 8.53 18.96
C ASP A 107 -0.69 7.05 18.81
N LYS A 108 -1.17 6.63 17.64
CA LYS A 108 -1.64 5.28 17.34
C LYS A 108 -0.94 4.71 16.10
N LEU A 109 -0.88 3.40 16.04
CA LEU A 109 -0.57 2.69 14.79
C LEU A 109 -1.89 2.38 14.07
N ALA A 110 -2.05 2.90 12.86
CA ALA A 110 -3.23 2.64 12.03
C ALA A 110 -2.87 1.70 10.87
N LEU A 111 -3.69 0.66 10.67
CA LEU A 111 -3.53 -0.36 9.64
C LEU A 111 -4.70 -0.30 8.66
N LEU A 112 -4.42 -0.41 7.37
CA LEU A 112 -5.44 -0.65 6.38
C LEU A 112 -5.62 -2.15 6.20
N THR A 113 -6.85 -2.64 6.39
CA THR A 113 -7.20 -4.07 6.29
C THR A 113 -8.25 -4.29 5.22
N VAL A 114 -8.43 -5.53 4.81
CA VAL A 114 -9.51 -5.95 3.91
C VAL A 114 -9.88 -7.40 4.21
N GLU A 115 -11.15 -7.75 4.04
CA GLU A 115 -11.58 -9.14 4.03
C GLU A 115 -11.53 -9.70 2.61
N LEU A 116 -10.81 -10.80 2.42
CA LEU A 116 -10.68 -11.46 1.12
C LEU A 116 -11.29 -12.86 1.18
N PRO A 117 -12.03 -13.29 0.12
CA PRO A 117 -12.45 -14.67 -0.02
C PRO A 117 -11.28 -15.66 -0.04
N ASP A 118 -10.22 -15.31 -0.75
CA ASP A 118 -8.93 -16.00 -0.75
C ASP A 118 -7.86 -15.06 -0.21
N ALA A 119 -7.42 -15.35 1.01
CA ALA A 119 -6.40 -14.58 1.72
C ALA A 119 -4.97 -15.12 1.51
N THR A 120 -4.76 -16.04 0.56
CA THR A 120 -3.45 -16.64 0.28
C THR A 120 -2.40 -15.58 -0.01
N GLY A 121 -1.25 -15.69 0.66
CA GLY A 121 -0.11 -14.79 0.47
C GLY A 121 -0.13 -13.51 1.31
N TYR A 122 -1.23 -13.20 1.99
CA TYR A 122 -1.34 -11.99 2.83
C TYR A 122 -1.07 -12.30 4.31
N GLY A 123 -0.60 -11.28 5.05
CA GLY A 123 -0.52 -11.30 6.51
C GLY A 123 -1.92 -11.28 7.15
N ARG A 124 -2.15 -12.14 8.13
CA ARG A 124 -3.44 -12.26 8.85
C ARG A 124 -3.51 -11.31 10.02
N ILE A 125 -4.62 -10.60 10.14
CA ILE A 125 -4.89 -9.75 11.31
C ILE A 125 -5.33 -10.65 12.47
N VAL A 126 -4.50 -10.72 13.50
CA VAL A 126 -4.80 -11.49 14.71
C VAL A 126 -5.39 -10.53 15.75
N ARG A 127 -6.61 -10.83 16.21
CA ARG A 127 -7.32 -10.04 17.21
C ARG A 127 -7.36 -10.78 18.55
N GLY A 128 -7.25 -10.03 19.64
CA GLY A 128 -7.42 -10.54 20.99
C GLY A 128 -8.90 -10.71 21.37
N ALA A 129 -9.17 -11.22 22.56
CA ALA A 129 -10.52 -11.48 23.09
C ALA A 129 -11.41 -10.20 23.12
N GLY A 130 -10.81 -9.02 23.24
CA GLY A 130 -11.51 -7.73 23.20
C GLY A 130 -11.69 -7.14 21.80
N GLY A 131 -11.37 -7.89 20.73
CA GLY A 131 -11.50 -7.45 19.34
C GLY A 131 -10.36 -6.54 18.85
N GLY A 132 -9.47 -6.08 19.72
CA GLY A 132 -8.32 -5.27 19.36
C GLY A 132 -7.27 -6.07 18.60
N VAL A 133 -6.57 -5.41 17.66
CA VAL A 133 -5.47 -6.04 16.92
C VAL A 133 -4.30 -6.32 17.86
N GLN A 134 -3.77 -7.55 17.82
CA GLN A 134 -2.65 -7.99 18.62
C GLN A 134 -1.37 -8.18 17.79
N ALA A 135 -1.50 -8.71 16.59
CA ALA A 135 -0.38 -8.99 15.70
C ALA A 135 -0.86 -9.12 14.24
N ILE A 136 0.09 -9.08 13.34
CA ILE A 136 -0.07 -9.60 11.97
C ILE A 136 0.84 -10.81 11.85
N VAL A 137 0.30 -11.92 11.33
CA VAL A 137 1.09 -13.15 11.09
C VAL A 137 1.15 -13.39 9.59
N GLU A 138 2.37 -13.41 9.06
CA GLU A 138 2.60 -13.64 7.64
C GLU A 138 2.13 -15.04 7.20
N HIS A 139 1.65 -15.15 5.95
CA HIS A 139 1.06 -16.38 5.43
C HIS A 139 1.95 -17.63 5.64
N LYS A 140 3.28 -17.47 5.47
CA LYS A 140 4.23 -18.58 5.57
C LYS A 140 4.45 -19.04 7.00
N ASP A 141 4.32 -18.14 7.98
CA ASP A 141 4.47 -18.42 9.41
C ASP A 141 3.13 -18.80 10.08
N ALA A 142 2.00 -18.64 9.36
CA ALA A 142 0.66 -18.87 9.90
C ALA A 142 0.33 -20.36 10.02
N THR A 143 -0.20 -20.76 11.18
CA THR A 143 -0.81 -22.07 11.38
C THR A 143 -2.07 -22.25 10.53
N PRO A 144 -2.59 -23.48 10.32
CA PRO A 144 -3.84 -23.69 9.60
C PRO A 144 -5.01 -22.89 10.16
N ALA A 145 -5.12 -22.74 11.49
CA ALA A 145 -6.16 -21.96 12.15
C ALA A 145 -6.03 -20.45 11.81
N LEU A 146 -4.82 -19.91 11.84
CA LEU A 146 -4.58 -18.53 11.47
C LEU A 146 -4.81 -18.27 9.98
N ARG A 147 -4.49 -19.24 9.12
CA ARG A 147 -4.76 -19.15 7.67
C ARG A 147 -6.25 -19.06 7.33
N ALA A 148 -7.14 -19.56 8.20
CA ALA A 148 -8.59 -19.45 8.05
C ALA A 148 -9.12 -18.01 8.28
N ILE A 149 -8.34 -17.14 8.91
CA ILE A 149 -8.71 -15.73 9.07
C ILE A 149 -8.74 -15.07 7.68
N ARG A 150 -9.83 -14.37 7.38
CA ARG A 150 -10.06 -13.70 6.10
C ARG A 150 -9.66 -12.22 6.12
N GLU A 151 -9.60 -11.61 7.31
CA GLU A 151 -9.12 -10.24 7.47
C GLU A 151 -7.60 -10.23 7.32
N VAL A 152 -7.13 -9.47 6.34
CA VAL A 152 -5.72 -9.41 5.98
C VAL A 152 -5.18 -7.97 6.04
N TYR A 153 -3.88 -7.87 6.25
CA TYR A 153 -3.14 -6.64 6.13
C TYR A 153 -2.84 -6.34 4.66
N THR A 154 -3.12 -5.12 4.23
CA THR A 154 -2.95 -4.69 2.85
C THR A 154 -1.51 -4.27 2.50
N GLY A 155 -0.61 -4.23 3.50
CA GLY A 155 0.73 -3.66 3.35
C GLY A 155 0.79 -2.14 3.61
N ILE A 156 -0.34 -1.51 3.95
CA ILE A 156 -0.46 -0.05 4.12
C ILE A 156 -0.70 0.27 5.59
N LEU A 157 0.14 1.15 6.16
CA LEU A 157 0.01 1.60 7.55
C LEU A 157 0.37 3.08 7.71
N ALA A 158 -0.15 3.68 8.77
CA ALA A 158 0.29 4.99 9.25
C ALA A 158 0.72 4.88 10.72
N ALA A 159 1.85 5.49 11.06
CA ALA A 159 2.39 5.44 12.41
C ALA A 159 3.06 6.77 12.80
N PRO A 160 3.14 7.10 14.10
CA PRO A 160 3.98 8.19 14.56
C PRO A 160 5.42 7.92 14.12
N THR A 161 6.03 8.88 13.42
CA THR A 161 7.35 8.69 12.77
C THR A 161 8.44 8.23 13.74
N ALA A 162 8.49 8.82 14.94
CA ALA A 162 9.48 8.46 15.94
C ALA A 162 9.33 7.01 16.44
N LEU A 163 8.07 6.55 16.63
CA LEU A 163 7.78 5.18 17.05
C LEU A 163 8.09 4.20 15.93
N LEU A 164 7.66 4.49 14.70
CA LEU A 164 7.96 3.64 13.55
C LEU A 164 9.47 3.46 13.39
N ALA A 165 10.24 4.56 13.43
CA ALA A 165 11.70 4.51 13.32
C ALA A 165 12.32 3.61 14.42
N ARG A 166 11.85 3.74 15.67
CA ARG A 166 12.32 2.90 16.78
C ARG A 166 12.00 1.43 16.55
N TRP A 167 10.75 1.11 16.17
CA TRP A 167 10.32 -0.27 15.95
C TRP A 167 11.06 -0.92 14.79
N VAL A 168 11.15 -0.27 13.63
CA VAL A 168 11.82 -0.88 12.48
C VAL A 168 13.30 -1.13 12.73
N MET A 169 13.98 -0.27 13.49
CA MET A 169 15.39 -0.47 13.88
C MET A 169 15.58 -1.61 14.87
N ALA A 170 14.54 -2.03 15.58
CA ALA A 170 14.57 -3.14 16.54
C ALA A 170 14.05 -4.46 15.94
N LEU A 171 13.64 -4.49 14.67
CA LEU A 171 13.18 -5.72 14.00
C LEU A 171 14.30 -6.76 13.95
N ASN A 172 13.91 -8.02 13.99
CA ASN A 172 14.77 -9.17 13.72
C ASN A 172 14.24 -9.96 12.51
N ASN A 173 15.00 -10.96 12.08
CA ASN A 173 14.65 -11.81 10.96
C ASN A 173 14.46 -13.30 11.36
N ASN A 174 14.09 -13.55 12.62
CA ASN A 174 13.86 -14.89 13.16
C ASN A 174 12.48 -15.44 12.73
N ASN A 175 12.30 -15.67 11.44
CA ASN A 175 11.07 -16.17 10.83
C ASN A 175 11.38 -17.12 9.66
N VAL A 176 10.36 -17.77 9.09
CA VAL A 176 10.50 -18.79 8.04
C VAL A 176 11.25 -18.27 6.80
N GLN A 177 11.16 -16.99 6.50
CA GLN A 177 11.80 -16.38 5.31
C GLN A 177 13.19 -15.81 5.61
N GLY A 178 13.58 -15.63 6.88
CA GLY A 178 14.81 -14.94 7.28
C GLY A 178 14.80 -13.44 6.92
N GLU A 179 13.63 -12.83 6.81
CA GLU A 179 13.43 -11.44 6.40
C GLU A 179 13.00 -10.55 7.56
N PHE A 180 13.32 -9.27 7.50
CA PHE A 180 12.78 -8.28 8.44
C PHE A 180 11.35 -7.93 8.02
N TYR A 181 10.37 -8.44 8.75
CA TYR A 181 8.95 -8.18 8.47
C TYR A 181 8.49 -6.85 9.04
N LEU A 182 7.96 -5.97 8.20
CA LEU A 182 7.34 -4.73 8.67
C LEU A 182 6.12 -5.01 9.57
N THR A 183 5.44 -6.13 9.37
CA THR A 183 4.27 -6.56 10.12
C THR A 183 4.55 -6.78 11.61
N ASP A 184 5.81 -7.05 11.99
CA ASP A 184 6.21 -7.23 13.40
C ASP A 184 6.10 -5.94 14.22
N VAL A 185 6.10 -4.76 13.59
CA VAL A 185 5.90 -3.49 14.30
C VAL A 185 4.55 -3.42 15.02
N VAL A 186 3.57 -4.22 14.58
CA VAL A 186 2.24 -4.27 15.21
C VAL A 186 2.33 -4.90 16.61
N ALA A 187 3.00 -6.05 16.72
CA ALA A 187 3.22 -6.69 18.02
C ALA A 187 4.08 -5.81 18.93
N MET A 188 5.05 -5.08 18.37
CA MET A 188 5.87 -4.12 19.14
C MET A 188 5.04 -2.93 19.64
N ALA A 189 4.13 -2.39 18.81
CA ALA A 189 3.23 -1.32 19.24
C ALA A 189 2.32 -1.78 20.40
N VAL A 190 1.75 -2.99 20.28
CA VAL A 190 0.94 -3.59 21.36
C VAL A 190 1.75 -3.76 22.64
N ALA A 191 2.98 -4.26 22.55
CA ALA A 191 3.87 -4.43 23.71
C ALA A 191 4.23 -3.11 24.38
N ASP A 192 4.35 -2.04 23.60
CA ASP A 192 4.60 -0.67 24.09
C ASP A 192 3.33 0.01 24.65
N GLY A 193 2.17 -0.65 24.61
CA GLY A 193 0.90 -0.06 25.03
C GLY A 193 0.36 1.00 24.05
N VAL A 194 0.89 1.07 22.82
CA VAL A 194 0.42 1.98 21.78
C VAL A 194 -0.83 1.39 21.13
N PRO A 195 -1.95 2.13 21.07
CA PRO A 195 -3.18 1.62 20.46
C PRO A 195 -2.98 1.30 18.98
N VAL A 196 -3.46 0.12 18.56
CA VAL A 196 -3.48 -0.30 17.16
C VAL A 196 -4.91 -0.25 16.65
N VAL A 197 -5.17 0.59 15.65
CA VAL A 197 -6.47 0.71 14.99
C VAL A 197 -6.42 0.10 13.60
N ALA A 198 -7.45 -0.66 13.24
CA ALA A 198 -7.60 -1.22 11.91
C ALA A 198 -8.79 -0.56 11.22
N ILE A 199 -8.59 -0.12 9.99
CA ILE A 199 -9.61 0.46 9.12
C ILE A 199 -9.79 -0.48 7.94
N ALA A 200 -11.02 -0.88 7.68
CA ALA A 200 -11.33 -1.65 6.49
C ALA A 200 -11.27 -0.75 5.24
N ALA A 201 -10.61 -1.23 4.21
CA ALA A 201 -10.64 -0.57 2.91
C ALA A 201 -12.08 -0.54 2.34
N PRO A 202 -12.49 0.54 1.67
CA PRO A 202 -13.82 0.64 1.08
C PRO A 202 -14.12 -0.44 0.04
N SER A 203 -13.09 -0.92 -0.66
CA SER A 203 -13.17 -2.02 -1.60
C SER A 203 -11.87 -2.81 -1.66
N ASP A 204 -11.95 -4.08 -2.07
CA ASP A 204 -10.78 -4.90 -2.35
C ASP A 204 -9.92 -4.32 -3.49
N THR A 205 -10.58 -3.74 -4.49
CA THR A 205 -9.93 -3.16 -5.68
C THR A 205 -8.90 -2.08 -5.33
N GLU A 206 -9.15 -1.26 -4.31
CA GLU A 206 -8.21 -0.22 -3.88
C GLU A 206 -6.88 -0.75 -3.34
N VAL A 207 -6.89 -1.98 -2.82
CA VAL A 207 -5.75 -2.54 -2.08
C VAL A 207 -5.11 -3.76 -2.76
N LEU A 208 -5.57 -4.10 -3.96
CA LEU A 208 -4.98 -5.19 -4.74
C LEU A 208 -3.60 -4.81 -5.26
N GLY A 209 -2.62 -5.66 -4.94
CA GLY A 209 -1.26 -5.56 -5.46
C GLY A 209 -1.09 -6.29 -6.80
N VAL A 210 -0.22 -5.78 -7.65
CA VAL A 210 0.09 -6.36 -8.95
C VAL A 210 1.41 -7.13 -8.91
N ASN A 211 1.35 -8.45 -9.00
CA ASN A 211 2.52 -9.34 -9.02
C ASN A 211 2.66 -10.15 -10.31
N SER A 212 1.63 -10.17 -11.16
CA SER A 212 1.62 -10.90 -12.42
C SER A 212 0.91 -10.11 -13.53
N PRO A 213 1.16 -10.44 -14.82
CA PRO A 213 0.40 -9.85 -15.92
C PRO A 213 -1.10 -10.12 -15.84
N VAL A 214 -1.50 -11.27 -15.28
CA VAL A 214 -2.93 -11.60 -15.07
C VAL A 214 -3.58 -10.64 -14.09
N GLN A 215 -2.92 -10.40 -12.95
CA GLN A 215 -3.40 -9.43 -11.95
C GLN A 215 -3.44 -8.01 -12.51
N LEU A 216 -2.45 -7.63 -13.32
CA LEU A 216 -2.45 -6.33 -13.98
C LEU A 216 -3.64 -6.17 -14.93
N ALA A 217 -3.93 -7.19 -15.74
CA ALA A 217 -5.06 -7.15 -16.67
C ALA A 217 -6.42 -7.13 -15.94
N ASP A 218 -6.57 -7.88 -14.84
CA ASP A 218 -7.78 -7.83 -14.02
C ASP A 218 -7.96 -6.44 -13.39
N LEU A 219 -6.89 -5.87 -12.82
CA LEU A 219 -6.95 -4.56 -12.20
C LEU A 219 -7.21 -3.44 -13.22
N GLU A 220 -6.66 -3.54 -14.45
CA GLU A 220 -6.99 -2.65 -15.57
C GLU A 220 -8.49 -2.68 -15.87
N ARG A 221 -9.11 -3.88 -15.97
CA ARG A 221 -10.56 -3.99 -16.22
C ARG A 221 -11.40 -3.42 -15.09
N ARG A 222 -11.03 -3.64 -13.84
CA ARG A 222 -11.71 -3.04 -12.69
C ARG A 222 -11.64 -1.52 -12.70
N PHE A 223 -10.46 -0.97 -12.98
CA PHE A 223 -10.25 0.47 -13.10
C PHE A 223 -11.11 1.08 -14.22
N GLN A 224 -11.08 0.49 -15.43
CA GLN A 224 -11.86 0.99 -16.56
C GLN A 224 -13.38 0.92 -16.29
N ARG A 225 -13.83 -0.11 -15.59
CA ARG A 225 -15.22 -0.21 -15.16
C ARG A 225 -15.60 0.91 -14.19
N GLN A 226 -14.77 1.21 -13.20
CA GLN A 226 -15.00 2.34 -12.29
C GLN A 226 -15.06 3.68 -13.03
N GLN A 227 -14.19 3.88 -14.05
CA GLN A 227 -14.24 5.08 -14.88
C GLN A 227 -15.56 5.17 -15.68
N ALA A 228 -16.01 4.05 -16.24
CA ALA A 228 -17.27 3.99 -16.97
C ALA A 228 -18.48 4.27 -16.05
N GLU A 229 -18.51 3.67 -14.86
CA GLU A 229 -19.55 3.88 -13.86
C GLU A 229 -19.61 5.34 -13.42
N ALA A 230 -18.48 5.96 -13.12
CA ALA A 230 -18.40 7.38 -12.76
C ALA A 230 -18.91 8.32 -13.88
N LEU A 231 -18.62 8.00 -15.16
CA LEU A 231 -19.14 8.76 -16.31
C LEU A 231 -20.66 8.60 -16.44
N LEU A 232 -21.19 7.39 -16.28
CA LEU A 232 -22.63 7.13 -16.32
C LEU A 232 -23.36 7.87 -15.19
N GLU A 233 -22.81 7.87 -13.96
CA GLU A 233 -23.35 8.60 -12.82
C GLU A 233 -23.31 10.12 -13.05
N ALA A 234 -22.30 10.61 -13.78
CA ALA A 234 -22.21 12.01 -14.20
C ALA A 234 -23.16 12.38 -15.36
N GLY A 235 -23.96 11.41 -15.87
CA GLY A 235 -24.95 11.65 -16.92
C GLY A 235 -24.43 11.42 -18.36
N VAL A 236 -23.21 10.91 -18.51
CA VAL A 236 -22.68 10.53 -19.84
C VAL A 236 -23.32 9.20 -20.27
N ARG A 237 -23.76 9.13 -21.53
CA ARG A 237 -24.34 7.90 -22.08
C ARG A 237 -23.27 7.05 -22.76
N LEU A 238 -23.07 5.85 -22.26
CA LEU A 238 -22.16 4.88 -22.85
C LEU A 238 -22.95 3.73 -23.48
N ALA A 239 -22.78 3.49 -24.77
CA ALA A 239 -23.44 2.40 -25.47
C ALA A 239 -23.01 1.01 -24.94
N ASP A 240 -21.75 0.88 -24.60
CA ASP A 240 -21.17 -0.34 -23.98
C ASP A 240 -20.05 0.05 -22.99
N PRO A 241 -20.38 0.15 -21.69
CA PRO A 241 -19.39 0.49 -20.67
C PRO A 241 -18.20 -0.47 -20.59
N ALA A 242 -18.37 -1.75 -20.99
CA ALA A 242 -17.30 -2.74 -20.97
C ALA A 242 -16.21 -2.50 -22.03
N ARG A 243 -16.52 -1.70 -23.05
CA ARG A 243 -15.61 -1.35 -24.14
C ARG A 243 -14.94 0.01 -23.98
N LEU A 244 -15.21 0.71 -22.88
CA LEU A 244 -14.55 1.98 -22.59
C LEU A 244 -13.15 1.73 -22.06
N ASP A 245 -12.16 2.40 -22.65
CA ASP A 245 -10.78 2.48 -22.20
C ASP A 245 -10.36 3.94 -22.08
N VAL A 246 -10.30 4.46 -20.85
CA VAL A 246 -9.78 5.79 -20.56
C VAL A 246 -8.30 5.72 -20.22
N ARG A 247 -7.46 6.42 -20.97
CA ARG A 247 -6.02 6.53 -20.74
C ARG A 247 -5.67 8.00 -20.57
N GLY A 248 -5.51 8.43 -19.33
CA GLY A 248 -5.36 9.83 -18.97
C GLY A 248 -6.65 10.43 -18.42
N ARG A 249 -6.92 11.70 -18.70
CA ARG A 249 -8.11 12.42 -18.23
C ARG A 249 -9.13 12.57 -19.35
N LEU A 250 -10.36 12.19 -19.08
CA LEU A 250 -11.50 12.42 -19.95
C LEU A 250 -12.42 13.47 -19.30
N HIS A 251 -12.79 14.49 -20.05
CA HIS A 251 -13.77 15.50 -19.65
C HIS A 251 -14.93 15.44 -20.62
N CYS A 252 -16.14 15.26 -20.10
CA CYS A 252 -17.36 15.25 -20.88
C CYS A 252 -18.20 16.50 -20.54
N GLY A 253 -18.89 17.05 -21.52
CA GLY A 253 -19.91 18.05 -21.32
C GLY A 253 -21.25 17.45 -20.92
N SER A 254 -22.31 18.27 -20.90
CA SER A 254 -23.68 17.83 -20.69
C SER A 254 -24.23 17.13 -21.94
N ASP A 255 -25.11 16.15 -21.77
CA ASP A 255 -25.84 15.45 -22.82
C ASP A 255 -24.97 14.74 -23.88
N VAL A 256 -23.82 14.19 -23.44
CA VAL A 256 -22.93 13.43 -24.30
C VAL A 256 -23.27 11.94 -24.28
#